data_4d7293fabd7134aa69b4322704b0ac0c
#
_entry.id   4d7293fabd7134aa69b4322704b0ac0c
#
_cell.length_a   1.000
_cell.length_b   1.000
_cell.length_c   1.000
_cell.angle_alpha   90.00
_cell.angle_beta   90.00
_cell.angle_gamma   90.00
#
_symmetry.space_group_name_H-M   'P 1'
#
loop_
_entity.id
_entity.type
_entity.pdbx_description
1 polymer ?
#
loop_
_entity_poly.entity_id
_entity_poly.type
_entity_poly.pdbx_seq_one_letter_code
_entity_poly.pdbx_strand_id
1 'polypeptide(L)'
;MTAQQSPQPVVVVPAPSQAPPAAPAVHPFGPRLLTGVIGVFVAAMMSGLNSRIGSLALGDIRAVYGMGVDDGSWIASLYGAFELAAMPFSAWFAITFSFRRYHMAVVAAFTLLGLVTPLAPDAATLLVLRCLQGFSGGLLIPVLMAAALRFFPAPVRLYGLALYAMTATFAPNVATWLSAAWTDGVMDWRLLFWQTVPMALFSLAAVGWGIPQDPVRLERFRQIDLPGLVTGVAGLVMVGIGLSQGERLDWFNSTLVCWLFGGGGALLAIFLICEWFHPMPFIKLQLLHRRNLGLGFTVFVGMLVVLLSGSLLPADYLGHAWHFRTPQMAVIGLQVGLPQFVLGPAVSWLLYKKWVDARHVFAIGLVLIAAACWAGSRITPEWMTAEFALAQALHAFGQPMAVIALLFLATSVVQPMEGPQVSGIVNTLRAFGTMFGGALVGRLLAVREATHANVLLDGAANMRRSAGAVPPDALADVADRVSHQAFVLSIADGYLALGMLALALVPLVLSLQYIAAPVLPSAPSSKVPPTPAPIK
;
A
#
# COMPACT_ATOMS: atom_id res chain seq x y z
N MET A 1 -14.71 11.64 -88.30
CA MET A 1 -15.74 11.80 -87.22
C MET A 1 -15.47 10.79 -86.19
N THR A 2 -14.70 11.16 -85.18
CA THR A 2 -14.32 10.34 -84.00
C THR A 2 -15.19 10.80 -82.83
N ALA A 3 -16.09 9.93 -82.40
CA ALA A 3 -16.96 10.19 -81.23
C ALA A 3 -16.15 10.15 -79.92
N GLN A 4 -16.10 11.27 -79.25
CA GLN A 4 -15.55 11.42 -77.91
C GLN A 4 -16.53 10.80 -76.88
N GLN A 5 -16.17 9.67 -76.28
CA GLN A 5 -16.89 9.13 -75.09
C GLN A 5 -16.56 9.96 -73.89
N SER A 6 -17.56 10.58 -73.27
CA SER A 6 -17.47 11.27 -71.98
C SER A 6 -17.25 10.25 -70.85
N PRO A 7 -16.35 10.52 -69.84
CA PRO A 7 -16.14 9.61 -68.69
C PRO A 7 -17.38 9.59 -67.80
N GLN A 8 -17.83 8.38 -67.48
CA GLN A 8 -18.90 8.19 -66.48
C GLN A 8 -18.42 8.58 -65.07
N PRO A 9 -19.28 9.18 -64.22
CA PRO A 9 -18.92 9.54 -62.86
C PRO A 9 -18.69 8.27 -61.98
N VAL A 10 -17.50 8.19 -61.38
CA VAL A 10 -17.17 7.15 -60.42
C VAL A 10 -18.04 7.38 -59.14
N VAL A 11 -19.00 6.50 -58.93
CA VAL A 11 -19.77 6.46 -57.66
C VAL A 11 -18.84 5.98 -56.57
N VAL A 12 -18.33 6.91 -55.73
CA VAL A 12 -17.60 6.58 -54.49
C VAL A 12 -18.62 6.04 -53.50
N VAL A 13 -18.65 4.72 -53.33
CA VAL A 13 -19.41 4.08 -52.26
C VAL A 13 -18.71 4.46 -50.94
N PRO A 14 -19.37 5.18 -50.02
CA PRO A 14 -18.76 5.48 -48.74
C PRO A 14 -18.46 4.18 -47.99
N ALA A 15 -17.21 4.03 -47.50
CA ALA A 15 -16.83 2.91 -46.67
C ALA A 15 -17.80 2.78 -45.47
N PRO A 16 -18.19 1.57 -45.06
CA PRO A 16 -19.10 1.39 -43.96
C PRO A 16 -18.52 2.09 -42.72
N SER A 17 -19.24 3.10 -42.25
CA SER A 17 -18.94 3.80 -41.00
C SER A 17 -18.76 2.76 -39.91
N GLN A 18 -17.54 2.59 -39.42
CA GLN A 18 -17.29 1.78 -38.23
C GLN A 18 -18.12 2.42 -37.11
N ALA A 19 -19.13 1.69 -36.65
CA ALA A 19 -19.92 2.11 -35.50
C ALA A 19 -18.95 2.41 -34.32
N PRO A 20 -19.12 3.54 -33.64
CA PRO A 20 -18.28 3.85 -32.50
C PRO A 20 -18.30 2.67 -31.52
N PRO A 21 -17.15 2.31 -30.92
CA PRO A 21 -17.09 1.19 -29.98
C PRO A 21 -18.19 1.36 -28.92
N ALA A 22 -19.03 0.34 -28.76
CA ALA A 22 -20.14 0.36 -27.83
C ALA A 22 -19.68 0.86 -26.47
N ALA A 23 -20.32 1.92 -25.98
CA ALA A 23 -20.03 2.45 -24.64
C ALA A 23 -20.10 1.30 -23.63
N PRO A 24 -19.16 1.22 -22.68
CA PRO A 24 -19.16 0.14 -21.69
C PRO A 24 -20.51 0.10 -21.00
N ALA A 25 -21.13 -1.08 -20.94
CA ALA A 25 -22.46 -1.26 -20.35
C ALA A 25 -22.43 -0.73 -18.92
N VAL A 26 -23.19 0.32 -18.67
CA VAL A 26 -23.33 0.89 -17.31
C VAL A 26 -24.21 -0.07 -16.52
N HIS A 27 -23.60 -0.94 -15.74
CA HIS A 27 -24.33 -1.81 -14.83
C HIS A 27 -24.90 -0.97 -13.68
N PRO A 28 -26.21 -1.07 -13.39
CA PRO A 28 -26.80 -0.33 -12.30
C PRO A 28 -26.14 -0.74 -10.97
N PHE A 29 -25.76 0.24 -10.15
CA PHE A 29 -25.21 0.00 -8.84
C PHE A 29 -26.33 -0.55 -7.93
N GLY A 30 -26.14 -1.77 -7.44
CA GLY A 30 -27.12 -2.47 -6.62
C GLY A 30 -26.44 -3.40 -5.62
N PRO A 31 -27.22 -4.05 -4.73
CA PRO A 31 -26.69 -4.90 -3.66
C PRO A 31 -25.83 -6.05 -4.22
N ARG A 32 -26.17 -6.57 -5.38
CA ARG A 32 -25.40 -7.62 -6.06
C ARG A 32 -23.96 -7.14 -6.39
N LEU A 33 -23.82 -5.97 -6.99
CA LEU A 33 -22.53 -5.40 -7.34
C LEU A 33 -21.73 -5.02 -6.10
N LEU A 34 -22.41 -4.47 -5.08
CA LEU A 34 -21.79 -4.14 -3.79
C LEU A 34 -21.20 -5.39 -3.14
N THR A 35 -21.92 -6.51 -3.10
CA THR A 35 -21.40 -7.79 -2.58
C THR A 35 -20.16 -8.24 -3.34
N GLY A 36 -20.15 -8.11 -4.68
CA GLY A 36 -18.97 -8.42 -5.48
C GLY A 36 -17.75 -7.55 -5.12
N VAL A 37 -17.94 -6.24 -4.90
CA VAL A 37 -16.86 -5.33 -4.50
C VAL A 37 -16.39 -5.63 -3.07
N ILE A 38 -17.29 -6.00 -2.15
CA ILE A 38 -16.91 -6.48 -0.81
C ILE A 38 -16.05 -7.76 -0.93
N GLY A 39 -16.37 -8.67 -1.86
CA GLY A 39 -15.53 -9.82 -2.14
C GLY A 39 -14.12 -9.44 -2.59
N VAL A 40 -13.99 -8.43 -3.46
CA VAL A 40 -12.67 -7.90 -3.88
C VAL A 40 -11.93 -7.26 -2.70
N PHE A 41 -12.64 -6.54 -1.83
CA PHE A 41 -12.07 -5.96 -0.61
C PHE A 41 -11.53 -7.03 0.34
N VAL A 42 -12.28 -8.09 0.58
CA VAL A 42 -11.85 -9.21 1.44
C VAL A 42 -10.60 -9.87 0.88
N ALA A 43 -10.49 -10.05 -0.45
CA ALA A 43 -9.27 -10.58 -1.07
C ALA A 43 -8.05 -9.64 -0.91
N ALA A 44 -8.25 -8.33 -1.04
CA ALA A 44 -7.19 -7.35 -0.80
C ALA A 44 -6.76 -7.32 0.67
N MET A 45 -7.71 -7.44 1.61
CA MET A 45 -7.44 -7.61 3.04
C MET A 45 -6.66 -8.89 3.32
N MET A 46 -7.05 -10.01 2.71
CA MET A 46 -6.37 -11.30 2.82
C MET A 46 -4.90 -11.20 2.40
N SER A 47 -4.61 -10.53 1.27
CA SER A 47 -3.23 -10.27 0.84
C SER A 47 -2.48 -9.39 1.84
N GLY A 48 -3.07 -8.29 2.29
CA GLY A 48 -2.47 -7.38 3.26
C GLY A 48 -2.18 -8.02 4.63
N LEU A 49 -3.05 -8.91 5.09
CA LEU A 49 -2.82 -9.71 6.31
C LEU A 49 -1.65 -10.68 6.11
N ASN A 50 -1.62 -11.38 4.97
CA ASN A 50 -0.58 -12.37 4.69
C ASN A 50 0.81 -11.74 4.51
N SER A 51 0.90 -10.50 4.03
CA SER A 51 2.18 -9.80 3.88
C SER A 51 2.92 -9.61 5.23
N ARG A 52 2.18 -9.58 6.35
CA ARG A 52 2.72 -9.41 7.69
C ARG A 52 3.15 -10.71 8.38
N ILE A 53 2.74 -11.87 7.88
CA ILE A 53 3.06 -13.17 8.49
C ILE A 53 4.57 -13.36 8.66
N GLY A 54 5.35 -13.00 7.65
CA GLY A 54 6.80 -13.16 7.65
C GLY A 54 7.51 -12.42 8.79
N SER A 55 6.94 -11.32 9.29
CA SER A 55 7.48 -10.58 10.45
C SER A 55 6.85 -11.01 11.77
N LEU A 56 5.54 -11.29 11.77
CA LEU A 56 4.79 -11.56 13.01
C LEU A 56 5.01 -12.97 13.56
N ALA A 57 5.19 -13.98 12.70
CA ALA A 57 5.45 -15.37 13.08
C ALA A 57 6.90 -15.79 12.84
N LEU A 58 7.81 -14.84 12.70
CA LEU A 58 9.19 -15.11 12.31
C LEU A 58 9.89 -16.07 13.27
N GLY A 59 9.69 -15.91 14.59
CA GLY A 59 10.29 -16.76 15.61
C GLY A 59 9.88 -18.21 15.47
N ASP A 60 8.58 -18.46 15.31
CA ASP A 60 8.02 -19.81 15.19
C ASP A 60 8.45 -20.51 13.90
N ILE A 61 8.43 -19.77 12.76
CA ILE A 61 8.86 -20.29 11.48
C ILE A 61 10.35 -20.65 11.50
N ARG A 62 11.19 -19.77 12.06
CA ARG A 62 12.64 -20.01 12.20
C ARG A 62 12.93 -21.24 13.04
N ALA A 63 12.21 -21.43 14.16
CA ALA A 63 12.38 -22.58 15.03
C ALA A 63 12.08 -23.91 14.32
N VAL A 64 11.03 -23.93 13.46
CA VAL A 64 10.64 -25.13 12.71
C VAL A 64 11.66 -25.51 11.63
N TYR A 65 12.20 -24.51 10.93
CA TYR A 65 13.13 -24.75 9.80
C TYR A 65 14.61 -24.65 10.20
N GLY A 66 14.94 -24.42 11.47
CA GLY A 66 16.31 -24.27 11.95
C GLY A 66 17.05 -23.06 11.36
N MET A 67 16.30 -21.99 11.02
CA MET A 67 16.85 -20.81 10.36
C MET A 67 17.47 -19.84 11.37
N GLY A 68 18.62 -19.29 11.03
CA GLY A 68 19.22 -18.17 11.77
C GLY A 68 18.37 -16.88 11.67
N VAL A 69 18.79 -15.83 12.39
CA VAL A 69 18.14 -14.51 12.30
C VAL A 69 18.24 -13.96 10.87
N ASP A 70 19.42 -14.10 10.28
CA ASP A 70 19.72 -13.61 8.94
C ASP A 70 18.91 -14.32 7.87
N ASP A 71 18.84 -15.66 7.94
CA ASP A 71 18.06 -16.45 6.98
C ASP A 71 16.56 -16.16 7.09
N GLY A 72 16.06 -16.01 8.32
CA GLY A 72 14.67 -15.71 8.57
C GLY A 72 14.22 -14.35 8.00
N SER A 73 15.13 -13.37 7.93
CA SER A 73 14.83 -12.05 7.36
C SER A 73 14.38 -12.10 5.89
N TRP A 74 14.83 -13.13 5.14
CA TRP A 74 14.45 -13.33 3.74
C TRP A 74 12.97 -13.68 3.55
N ILE A 75 12.31 -14.26 4.55
CA ILE A 75 10.89 -14.67 4.47
C ILE A 75 9.98 -13.46 4.16
N ALA A 76 10.18 -12.35 4.87
CA ALA A 76 9.42 -11.12 4.66
C ALA A 76 9.93 -10.33 3.46
N SER A 77 11.25 -10.25 3.28
CA SER A 77 11.89 -9.47 2.21
C SER A 77 11.53 -9.97 0.82
N LEU A 78 11.59 -11.29 0.60
CA LEU A 78 11.24 -11.88 -0.69
C LEU A 78 9.74 -11.72 -0.99
N TYR A 79 8.87 -12.00 -0.01
CA TYR A 79 7.44 -11.77 -0.21
C TYR A 79 7.16 -10.32 -0.63
N GLY A 80 7.67 -9.33 0.12
CA GLY A 80 7.44 -7.91 -0.15
C GLY A 80 8.01 -7.44 -1.49
N ALA A 81 9.21 -7.90 -1.86
CA ALA A 81 9.83 -7.55 -3.14
C ALA A 81 9.02 -8.09 -4.35
N PHE A 82 8.54 -9.33 -4.28
CA PHE A 82 7.70 -9.92 -5.32
C PHE A 82 6.28 -9.33 -5.32
N GLU A 83 5.72 -8.97 -4.15
CA GLU A 83 4.46 -8.23 -4.03
C GLU A 83 4.56 -6.87 -4.73
N LEU A 84 5.61 -6.09 -4.45
CA LEU A 84 5.91 -4.83 -5.12
C LEU A 84 6.00 -4.99 -6.64
N ALA A 85 6.74 -6.01 -7.10
CA ALA A 85 7.00 -6.23 -8.52
C ALA A 85 5.75 -6.62 -9.32
N ALA A 86 4.75 -7.23 -8.69
CA ALA A 86 3.52 -7.65 -9.36
C ALA A 86 2.51 -6.51 -9.57
N MET A 87 2.52 -5.49 -8.70
CA MET A 87 1.48 -4.46 -8.66
C MET A 87 1.30 -3.65 -9.95
N PRO A 88 2.36 -3.23 -10.67
CA PRO A 88 2.22 -2.44 -11.90
C PRO A 88 1.42 -3.16 -12.99
N PHE A 89 1.54 -4.47 -13.04
CA PHE A 89 1.02 -5.31 -14.12
C PHE A 89 -0.42 -5.77 -13.88
N SER A 90 -0.87 -5.76 -12.62
CA SER A 90 -2.17 -6.28 -12.20
C SER A 90 -3.34 -5.72 -13.01
N ALA A 91 -3.39 -4.42 -13.20
CA ALA A 91 -4.49 -3.75 -13.89
C ALA A 91 -4.56 -4.11 -15.38
N TRP A 92 -3.41 -4.28 -16.04
CA TRP A 92 -3.33 -4.68 -17.45
C TRP A 92 -3.87 -6.11 -17.64
N PHE A 93 -3.46 -7.03 -16.76
CA PHE A 93 -3.97 -8.40 -16.80
C PHE A 93 -5.47 -8.49 -16.47
N ALA A 94 -5.94 -7.69 -15.49
CA ALA A 94 -7.36 -7.65 -15.14
C ALA A 94 -8.25 -7.22 -16.30
N ILE A 95 -7.80 -6.26 -17.15
CA ILE A 95 -8.52 -5.83 -18.34
C ILE A 95 -8.45 -6.89 -19.45
N THR A 96 -7.31 -7.58 -19.57
CA THR A 96 -7.06 -8.56 -20.64
C THR A 96 -7.84 -9.86 -20.44
N PHE A 97 -7.81 -10.42 -19.22
CA PHE A 97 -8.49 -11.68 -18.89
C PHE A 97 -9.94 -11.52 -18.42
N SER A 98 -10.49 -10.32 -18.40
CA SER A 98 -11.73 -9.96 -17.71
C SER A 98 -11.55 -9.87 -16.19
N PHE A 99 -12.04 -8.77 -15.63
CA PHE A 99 -11.90 -8.45 -14.20
C PHE A 99 -12.31 -9.61 -13.27
N ARG A 100 -13.48 -10.23 -13.51
CA ARG A 100 -14.01 -11.33 -12.70
C ARG A 100 -13.14 -12.59 -12.80
N ARG A 101 -12.81 -13.04 -14.03
CA ARG A 101 -12.01 -14.26 -14.24
C ARG A 101 -10.60 -14.12 -13.66
N TYR A 102 -9.98 -12.97 -13.94
CA TYR A 102 -8.65 -12.64 -13.43
C TYR A 102 -8.62 -12.68 -11.90
N HIS A 103 -9.55 -11.96 -11.25
CA HIS A 103 -9.62 -11.92 -9.79
C HIS A 103 -9.81 -13.32 -9.18
N MET A 104 -10.74 -14.12 -9.71
CA MET A 104 -10.99 -15.47 -9.22
C MET A 104 -9.76 -16.37 -9.39
N ALA A 105 -9.06 -16.30 -10.53
CA ALA A 105 -7.86 -17.09 -10.77
C ALA A 105 -6.72 -16.72 -9.82
N VAL A 106 -6.50 -15.42 -9.61
CA VAL A 106 -5.43 -14.95 -8.70
C VAL A 106 -5.75 -15.28 -7.24
N VAL A 107 -7.01 -15.13 -6.79
CA VAL A 107 -7.43 -15.53 -5.44
C VAL A 107 -7.23 -17.04 -5.24
N ALA A 108 -7.61 -17.86 -6.21
CA ALA A 108 -7.41 -19.31 -6.14
C ALA A 108 -5.92 -19.67 -6.06
N ALA A 109 -5.08 -19.07 -6.91
CA ALA A 109 -3.63 -19.28 -6.89
C ALA A 109 -3.00 -18.85 -5.56
N PHE A 110 -3.35 -17.66 -5.05
CA PHE A 110 -2.86 -17.16 -3.76
C PHE A 110 -3.24 -18.08 -2.60
N THR A 111 -4.48 -18.56 -2.60
CA THR A 111 -4.99 -19.48 -1.56
C THR A 111 -4.31 -20.83 -1.62
N LEU A 112 -4.12 -21.38 -2.83
CA LEU A 112 -3.39 -22.65 -3.00
C LEU A 112 -1.95 -22.54 -2.49
N LEU A 113 -1.25 -21.45 -2.82
CA LEU A 113 0.08 -21.17 -2.29
C LEU A 113 0.05 -21.02 -0.77
N GLY A 114 -0.96 -20.35 -0.21
CA GLY A 114 -1.16 -20.24 1.23
C GLY A 114 -1.37 -21.57 1.93
N LEU A 115 -2.08 -22.51 1.30
CA LEU A 115 -2.27 -23.87 1.83
C LEU A 115 -0.98 -24.69 1.83
N VAL A 116 -0.17 -24.55 0.77
CA VAL A 116 1.04 -25.35 0.58
C VAL A 116 2.25 -24.79 1.34
N THR A 117 2.33 -23.46 1.51
CA THR A 117 3.50 -22.81 2.13
C THR A 117 3.87 -23.38 3.51
N PRO A 118 2.94 -23.60 4.47
CA PRO A 118 3.31 -24.19 5.78
C PRO A 118 3.68 -25.67 5.72
N LEU A 119 3.52 -26.32 4.58
CA LEU A 119 3.86 -27.72 4.34
C LEU A 119 5.20 -27.87 3.61
N ALA A 120 5.95 -26.78 3.41
CA ALA A 120 7.25 -26.81 2.74
C ALA A 120 8.21 -27.78 3.48
N PRO A 121 8.93 -28.66 2.75
CA PRO A 121 9.82 -29.63 3.38
C PRO A 121 11.11 -29.00 3.93
N ASP A 122 11.52 -27.86 3.37
CA ASP A 122 12.76 -27.16 3.71
C ASP A 122 12.63 -25.65 3.55
N ALA A 123 13.61 -24.92 4.09
CA ALA A 123 13.66 -23.45 4.04
C ALA A 123 13.72 -22.89 2.62
N ALA A 124 14.42 -23.54 1.69
CA ALA A 124 14.54 -23.07 0.31
C ALA A 124 13.18 -23.12 -0.40
N THR A 125 12.46 -24.23 -0.25
CA THR A 125 11.09 -24.39 -0.78
C THR A 125 10.14 -23.34 -0.15
N LEU A 126 10.25 -23.11 1.16
CA LEU A 126 9.47 -22.07 1.83
C LEU A 126 9.71 -20.69 1.20
N LEU A 127 10.97 -20.30 0.97
CA LEU A 127 11.32 -19.01 0.37
C LEU A 127 10.78 -18.87 -1.06
N VAL A 128 10.87 -19.93 -1.88
CA VAL A 128 10.31 -19.95 -3.24
C VAL A 128 8.79 -19.77 -3.19
N LEU A 129 8.09 -20.49 -2.31
CA LEU A 129 6.64 -20.36 -2.13
C LEU A 129 6.26 -18.96 -1.66
N ARG A 130 7.08 -18.33 -0.81
CA ARG A 130 6.89 -16.93 -0.39
C ARG A 130 7.05 -15.93 -1.54
N CYS A 131 8.01 -16.16 -2.46
CA CYS A 131 8.12 -15.36 -3.68
C CYS A 131 6.84 -15.44 -4.53
N LEU A 132 6.36 -16.65 -4.81
CA LEU A 132 5.16 -16.87 -5.62
C LEU A 132 3.91 -16.32 -4.94
N GLN A 133 3.80 -16.49 -3.61
CA GLN A 133 2.70 -15.96 -2.81
C GLN A 133 2.73 -14.43 -2.77
N GLY A 134 3.90 -13.80 -2.62
CA GLY A 134 4.07 -12.35 -2.71
C GLY A 134 3.64 -11.82 -4.08
N PHE A 135 4.10 -12.45 -5.17
CA PHE A 135 3.71 -12.07 -6.52
C PHE A 135 2.20 -12.16 -6.74
N SER A 136 1.57 -13.25 -6.35
CA SER A 136 0.11 -13.40 -6.46
C SER A 136 -0.66 -12.43 -5.55
N GLY A 137 -0.13 -12.12 -4.35
CA GLY A 137 -0.68 -11.12 -3.44
C GLY A 137 -0.65 -9.71 -4.01
N GLY A 138 0.47 -9.32 -4.63
CA GLY A 138 0.64 -8.03 -5.30
C GLY A 138 -0.32 -7.83 -6.49
N LEU A 139 -0.78 -8.91 -7.10
CA LEU A 139 -1.79 -8.85 -8.17
C LEU A 139 -3.20 -8.56 -7.64
N LEU A 140 -3.52 -8.80 -6.35
CA LEU A 140 -4.87 -8.65 -5.79
C LEU A 140 -5.20 -7.21 -5.38
N ILE A 141 -4.24 -6.51 -4.76
CA ILE A 141 -4.50 -5.21 -4.13
C ILE A 141 -4.90 -4.12 -5.14
N PRO A 142 -4.24 -3.97 -6.31
CA PRO A 142 -4.62 -2.96 -7.29
C PRO A 142 -6.03 -3.17 -7.86
N VAL A 143 -6.51 -4.42 -7.88
CA VAL A 143 -7.85 -4.76 -8.38
C VAL A 143 -8.94 -4.08 -7.55
N LEU A 144 -8.76 -3.91 -6.25
CA LEU A 144 -9.73 -3.22 -5.39
C LEU A 144 -9.90 -1.75 -5.77
N MET A 145 -8.80 -1.03 -5.96
CA MET A 145 -8.88 0.37 -6.39
C MET A 145 -9.47 0.49 -7.80
N ALA A 146 -9.09 -0.39 -8.72
CA ALA A 146 -9.67 -0.45 -10.05
C ALA A 146 -11.19 -0.74 -10.00
N ALA A 147 -11.63 -1.62 -9.10
CA ALA A 147 -13.05 -1.89 -8.85
C ALA A 147 -13.78 -0.65 -8.31
N ALA A 148 -13.19 0.05 -7.34
CA ALA A 148 -13.77 1.26 -6.77
C ALA A 148 -13.94 2.38 -7.82
N LEU A 149 -12.94 2.59 -8.67
CA LEU A 149 -13.02 3.60 -9.71
C LEU A 149 -13.97 3.24 -10.85
N ARG A 150 -14.12 1.94 -11.14
CA ARG A 150 -14.94 1.44 -12.25
C ARG A 150 -16.41 1.25 -11.89
N PHE A 151 -16.70 0.65 -10.75
CA PHE A 151 -18.04 0.17 -10.40
C PHE A 151 -18.82 1.13 -9.51
N PHE A 152 -18.14 2.01 -8.75
CA PHE A 152 -18.86 2.96 -7.91
C PHE A 152 -19.27 4.20 -8.70
N PRO A 153 -20.58 4.54 -8.72
CA PRO A 153 -21.04 5.80 -9.31
C PRO A 153 -20.54 7.00 -8.48
N ALA A 154 -20.48 8.17 -9.10
CA ALA A 154 -19.95 9.40 -8.48
C ALA A 154 -20.47 9.67 -7.04
N PRO A 155 -21.78 9.46 -6.72
CA PRO A 155 -22.31 9.72 -5.39
C PRO A 155 -21.74 8.86 -4.25
N VAL A 156 -21.19 7.69 -4.56
CA VAL A 156 -20.65 6.75 -3.54
C VAL A 156 -19.19 6.39 -3.76
N ARG A 157 -18.53 6.97 -4.79
CA ARG A 157 -17.16 6.64 -5.16
C ARG A 157 -16.16 6.90 -4.04
N LEU A 158 -16.34 7.97 -3.25
CA LEU A 158 -15.45 8.27 -2.13
C LEU A 158 -15.52 7.21 -1.03
N TYR A 159 -16.68 6.59 -0.80
CA TYR A 159 -16.78 5.46 0.13
C TYR A 159 -16.02 4.23 -0.39
N GLY A 160 -16.01 4.03 -1.70
CA GLY A 160 -15.18 2.99 -2.33
C GLY A 160 -13.68 3.25 -2.16
N LEU A 161 -13.25 4.52 -2.26
CA LEU A 161 -11.87 4.92 -2.00
C LEU A 161 -11.51 4.82 -0.51
N ALA A 162 -12.46 5.11 0.41
CA ALA A 162 -12.27 4.87 1.84
C ALA A 162 -12.09 3.38 2.14
N LEU A 163 -12.88 2.52 1.51
CA LEU A 163 -12.72 1.07 1.62
C LEU A 163 -11.34 0.61 1.14
N TYR A 164 -10.86 1.17 0.02
CA TYR A 164 -9.48 0.94 -0.42
C TYR A 164 -8.45 1.47 0.58
N ALA A 165 -8.63 2.68 1.14
CA ALA A 165 -7.72 3.26 2.12
C ALA A 165 -7.55 2.36 3.36
N MET A 166 -8.61 1.66 3.80
CA MET A 166 -8.58 0.70 4.91
C MET A 166 -7.59 -0.45 4.68
N THR A 167 -7.27 -0.81 3.45
CA THR A 167 -6.22 -1.82 3.20
C THR A 167 -4.83 -1.36 3.63
N ALA A 168 -4.60 -0.05 3.71
CA ALA A 168 -3.33 0.52 4.14
C ALA A 168 -3.31 0.87 5.64
N THR A 169 -4.46 1.17 6.23
CA THR A 169 -4.55 1.66 7.62
C THR A 169 -5.10 0.61 8.58
N PHE A 170 -6.15 -0.12 8.20
CA PHE A 170 -6.80 -1.14 9.04
C PHE A 170 -6.08 -2.49 8.97
N ALA A 171 -5.78 -3.00 7.76
CA ALA A 171 -5.23 -4.35 7.60
C ALA A 171 -3.92 -4.58 8.37
N PRO A 172 -2.90 -3.69 8.32
CA PRO A 172 -1.67 -3.90 9.06
C PRO A 172 -1.87 -3.92 10.58
N ASN A 173 -2.80 -3.10 11.07
CA ASN A 173 -3.08 -2.98 12.50
C ASN A 173 -3.84 -4.18 13.06
N VAL A 174 -4.78 -4.74 12.28
CA VAL A 174 -5.52 -5.95 12.68
C VAL A 174 -4.68 -7.21 12.49
N ALA A 175 -3.74 -7.21 11.54
CA ALA A 175 -2.85 -8.35 11.32
C ALA A 175 -2.09 -8.74 12.58
N THR A 176 -1.62 -7.77 13.37
CA THR A 176 -0.90 -8.02 14.61
C THR A 176 -1.78 -8.74 15.63
N TRP A 177 -3.02 -8.28 15.83
CA TRP A 177 -3.97 -8.92 16.75
C TRP A 177 -4.35 -10.34 16.30
N LEU A 178 -4.65 -10.50 15.02
CA LEU A 178 -5.04 -11.79 14.46
C LEU A 178 -3.89 -12.79 14.48
N SER A 179 -2.66 -12.32 14.24
CA SER A 179 -1.45 -13.13 14.38
C SER A 179 -1.30 -13.64 15.80
N ALA A 180 -1.44 -12.75 16.79
CA ALA A 180 -1.37 -13.09 18.19
C ALA A 180 -2.39 -14.18 18.60
N ALA A 181 -3.61 -14.08 18.08
CA ALA A 181 -4.65 -15.07 18.36
C ALA A 181 -4.26 -16.48 17.87
N TRP A 182 -3.55 -16.59 16.74
CA TRP A 182 -3.13 -17.87 16.19
C TRP A 182 -1.83 -18.39 16.81
N THR A 183 -0.80 -17.53 16.97
CA THR A 183 0.51 -17.97 17.49
C THR A 183 0.50 -18.26 18.98
N ASP A 184 -0.14 -17.41 19.78
CA ASP A 184 -0.13 -17.56 21.25
C ASP A 184 -1.45 -18.15 21.78
N GLY A 185 -2.59 -17.90 21.11
CA GLY A 185 -3.89 -18.45 21.51
C GLY A 185 -4.07 -19.92 21.16
N VAL A 186 -3.77 -20.30 19.91
CA VAL A 186 -3.91 -21.69 19.41
C VAL A 186 -2.57 -22.41 19.35
N MET A 187 -1.44 -21.67 19.44
CA MET A 187 -0.07 -22.18 19.38
C MET A 187 0.27 -22.89 18.06
N ASP A 188 -0.36 -22.48 16.95
CA ASP A 188 -0.05 -23.00 15.61
C ASP A 188 0.09 -21.85 14.59
N TRP A 189 1.32 -21.53 14.24
CA TRP A 189 1.65 -20.50 13.24
C TRP A 189 1.12 -20.83 11.84
N ARG A 190 0.82 -22.10 11.51
CA ARG A 190 0.29 -22.52 10.20
C ARG A 190 -1.07 -21.91 9.94
N LEU A 191 -1.85 -21.66 10.98
CA LEU A 191 -3.16 -21.03 10.89
C LEU A 191 -3.11 -19.62 10.32
N LEU A 192 -1.98 -18.91 10.46
CA LEU A 192 -1.76 -17.62 9.80
C LEU A 192 -1.85 -17.70 8.28
N PHE A 193 -1.43 -18.80 7.69
CA PHE A 193 -1.56 -19.06 6.26
C PHE A 193 -2.96 -19.58 5.92
N TRP A 194 -3.47 -20.51 6.70
CA TRP A 194 -4.74 -21.18 6.42
C TRP A 194 -5.97 -20.31 6.67
N GLN A 195 -5.87 -19.25 7.47
CA GLN A 195 -6.93 -18.24 7.61
C GLN A 195 -7.31 -17.58 6.28
N THR A 196 -6.44 -17.65 5.26
CA THR A 196 -6.75 -17.15 3.92
C THR A 196 -7.87 -17.95 3.24
N VAL A 197 -8.07 -19.22 3.61
CA VAL A 197 -9.05 -20.12 2.98
C VAL A 197 -10.50 -19.61 3.13
N PRO A 198 -11.03 -19.37 4.35
CA PRO A 198 -12.39 -18.87 4.50
C PRO A 198 -12.59 -17.50 3.83
N MET A 199 -11.58 -16.62 3.89
CA MET A 199 -11.62 -15.32 3.21
C MET A 199 -11.67 -15.47 1.68
N ALA A 200 -10.88 -16.40 1.14
CA ALA A 200 -10.87 -16.70 -0.29
C ALA A 200 -12.20 -17.30 -0.76
N LEU A 201 -12.76 -18.26 -0.03
CA LEU A 201 -14.06 -18.86 -0.36
C LEU A 201 -15.16 -17.80 -0.40
N PHE A 202 -15.20 -16.92 0.59
CA PHE A 202 -16.11 -15.80 0.58
C PHE A 202 -15.90 -14.88 -0.62
N SER A 203 -14.63 -14.49 -0.89
CA SER A 203 -14.29 -13.62 -2.03
C SER A 203 -14.68 -14.26 -3.36
N LEU A 204 -14.35 -15.53 -3.58
CA LEU A 204 -14.70 -16.26 -4.80
C LEU A 204 -16.21 -16.33 -5.02
N ALA A 205 -16.98 -16.63 -3.96
CA ALA A 205 -18.43 -16.68 -4.03
C ALA A 205 -19.01 -15.29 -4.32
N ALA A 206 -18.59 -14.27 -3.58
CA ALA A 206 -19.08 -12.91 -3.70
C ALA A 206 -18.76 -12.28 -5.07
N VAL A 207 -17.52 -12.44 -5.56
CA VAL A 207 -17.09 -11.95 -6.87
C VAL A 207 -17.76 -12.75 -7.99
N GLY A 208 -17.82 -14.07 -7.84
CA GLY A 208 -18.50 -14.96 -8.80
C GLY A 208 -19.97 -14.62 -9.00
N TRP A 209 -20.66 -14.19 -7.95
CA TRP A 209 -22.06 -13.79 -8.02
C TRP A 209 -22.24 -12.30 -8.39
N GLY A 210 -21.41 -11.42 -7.83
CA GLY A 210 -21.64 -9.97 -7.82
C GLY A 210 -21.02 -9.22 -8.99
N ILE A 211 -19.81 -9.58 -9.43
CA ILE A 211 -19.11 -8.85 -10.49
C ILE A 211 -19.58 -9.35 -11.87
N PRO A 212 -19.97 -8.44 -12.78
CA PRO A 212 -20.35 -8.81 -14.14
C PRO A 212 -19.17 -9.39 -14.92
N GLN A 213 -19.48 -10.29 -15.86
CA GLN A 213 -18.51 -10.92 -16.72
C GLN A 213 -18.24 -10.04 -17.94
N ASP A 214 -17.01 -9.55 -18.06
CA ASP A 214 -16.54 -8.86 -19.27
C ASP A 214 -16.05 -9.85 -20.33
N PRO A 215 -16.00 -9.47 -21.60
CA PRO A 215 -15.34 -10.25 -22.63
C PRO A 215 -13.83 -10.31 -22.39
N VAL A 216 -13.22 -11.45 -22.71
CA VAL A 216 -11.77 -11.62 -22.68
C VAL A 216 -11.16 -10.96 -23.93
N ARG A 217 -10.04 -10.26 -23.78
CA ARG A 217 -9.38 -9.48 -24.83
C ARG A 217 -7.97 -10.01 -25.10
N LEU A 218 -7.85 -11.26 -25.54
CA LEU A 218 -6.55 -11.91 -25.79
C LEU A 218 -5.72 -11.26 -26.91
N GLU A 219 -6.37 -10.52 -27.82
CA GLU A 219 -5.68 -9.72 -28.86
C GLU A 219 -4.64 -8.75 -28.28
N ARG A 220 -4.83 -8.30 -27.04
CA ARG A 220 -3.85 -7.44 -26.35
C ARG A 220 -2.50 -8.10 -26.13
N PHE A 221 -2.42 -9.43 -26.10
CA PHE A 221 -1.14 -10.15 -25.99
C PHE A 221 -0.24 -9.96 -27.22
N ARG A 222 -0.80 -9.62 -28.37
CA ARG A 222 0.00 -9.27 -29.57
C ARG A 222 0.78 -7.96 -29.40
N GLN A 223 0.37 -7.14 -28.44
CA GLN A 223 0.93 -5.82 -28.15
C GLN A 223 1.47 -5.75 -26.72
N ILE A 224 1.86 -6.90 -26.14
CA ILE A 224 2.43 -6.93 -24.80
C ILE A 224 3.88 -6.41 -24.85
N ASP A 225 4.24 -5.55 -23.91
CA ASP A 225 5.61 -5.13 -23.68
C ASP A 225 6.38 -6.17 -22.88
N LEU A 226 6.91 -7.21 -23.56
CA LEU A 226 7.73 -8.22 -22.91
C LEU A 226 9.04 -7.66 -22.30
N PRO A 227 9.80 -6.79 -23.01
CA PRO A 227 10.97 -6.15 -22.42
C PRO A 227 10.61 -5.35 -21.16
N GLY A 228 9.54 -4.54 -21.20
CA GLY A 228 9.06 -3.79 -20.03
C GLY A 228 8.63 -4.70 -18.90
N LEU A 229 7.92 -5.80 -19.19
CA LEU A 229 7.51 -6.77 -18.16
C LEU A 229 8.72 -7.39 -17.45
N VAL A 230 9.70 -7.91 -18.21
CA VAL A 230 10.86 -8.61 -17.63
C VAL A 230 11.74 -7.63 -16.86
N THR A 231 12.06 -6.48 -17.44
CA THR A 231 12.92 -5.48 -16.79
C THR A 231 12.23 -4.83 -15.59
N GLY A 232 10.91 -4.59 -15.67
CA GLY A 232 10.13 -4.05 -14.58
C GLY A 232 10.03 -5.01 -13.39
N VAL A 233 9.70 -6.27 -13.63
CA VAL A 233 9.64 -7.30 -12.56
C VAL A 233 11.02 -7.47 -11.91
N ALA A 234 12.07 -7.71 -12.71
CA ALA A 234 13.41 -7.94 -12.19
C ALA A 234 13.95 -6.70 -11.44
N GLY A 235 13.76 -5.49 -12.01
CA GLY A 235 14.21 -4.24 -11.40
C GLY A 235 13.52 -3.95 -10.06
N LEU A 236 12.18 -4.12 -10.00
CA LEU A 236 11.43 -3.92 -8.76
C LEU A 236 11.76 -4.97 -7.68
N VAL A 237 11.97 -6.23 -8.06
CA VAL A 237 12.42 -7.27 -7.12
C VAL A 237 13.80 -6.92 -6.56
N MET A 238 14.77 -6.57 -7.42
CA MET A 238 16.12 -6.24 -6.97
C MET A 238 16.13 -5.02 -6.04
N VAL A 239 15.45 -3.94 -6.41
CA VAL A 239 15.37 -2.74 -5.56
C VAL A 239 14.60 -3.04 -4.26
N GLY A 240 13.51 -3.81 -4.33
CA GLY A 240 12.74 -4.22 -3.14
C GLY A 240 13.58 -5.04 -2.16
N ILE A 241 14.36 -6.01 -2.63
CA ILE A 241 15.30 -6.78 -1.80
C ILE A 241 16.38 -5.85 -1.23
N GLY A 242 16.96 -4.98 -2.05
CA GLY A 242 17.97 -4.01 -1.61
C GLY A 242 17.48 -3.11 -0.48
N LEU A 243 16.24 -2.59 -0.58
CA LEU A 243 15.63 -1.79 0.47
C LEU A 243 15.37 -2.59 1.76
N SER A 244 14.89 -3.83 1.62
CA SER A 244 14.55 -4.67 2.79
C SER A 244 15.77 -5.22 3.52
N GLN A 245 16.87 -5.49 2.81
CA GLN A 245 18.08 -6.11 3.36
C GLN A 245 19.22 -5.11 3.59
N GLY A 246 19.05 -3.86 3.13
CA GLY A 246 20.11 -2.85 3.15
C GLY A 246 20.72 -2.62 4.52
N GLU A 247 19.90 -2.44 5.56
CA GLU A 247 20.39 -2.21 6.93
C GLU A 247 21.17 -3.42 7.46
N ARG A 248 20.63 -4.62 7.29
CA ARG A 248 21.29 -5.85 7.76
C ARG A 248 22.62 -6.12 7.07
N LEU A 249 22.74 -5.77 5.78
CA LEU A 249 23.93 -6.00 4.97
C LEU A 249 24.89 -4.80 4.92
N ASP A 250 24.68 -3.81 5.78
CA ASP A 250 25.48 -2.57 5.84
C ASP A 250 25.50 -1.79 4.52
N TRP A 251 24.35 -1.71 3.86
CA TRP A 251 24.10 -0.88 2.68
C TRP A 251 25.17 -1.04 1.59
N PHE A 252 25.76 0.06 1.16
CA PHE A 252 26.74 0.08 0.05
C PHE A 252 28.10 -0.51 0.41
N ASN A 253 28.34 -0.92 1.64
CA ASN A 253 29.51 -1.73 2.01
C ASN A 253 29.34 -3.19 1.56
N SER A 254 28.11 -3.64 1.29
CA SER A 254 27.83 -4.97 0.73
C SER A 254 27.82 -4.95 -0.79
N THR A 255 28.64 -5.81 -1.39
CA THR A 255 28.67 -6.03 -2.85
C THR A 255 27.31 -6.44 -3.39
N LEU A 256 26.56 -7.27 -2.64
CA LEU A 256 25.22 -7.69 -3.04
C LEU A 256 24.25 -6.50 -3.13
N VAL A 257 24.24 -5.61 -2.14
CA VAL A 257 23.38 -4.42 -2.12
C VAL A 257 23.75 -3.46 -3.26
N CYS A 258 25.04 -3.28 -3.54
CA CYS A 258 25.49 -2.50 -4.69
C CYS A 258 24.97 -3.06 -6.02
N TRP A 259 25.00 -4.39 -6.22
CA TRP A 259 24.43 -5.03 -7.41
C TRP A 259 22.90 -4.92 -7.46
N LEU A 260 22.23 -5.06 -6.33
CA LEU A 260 20.78 -4.93 -6.25
C LEU A 260 20.30 -3.52 -6.63
N PHE A 261 20.95 -2.47 -6.14
CA PHE A 261 20.58 -1.10 -6.50
C PHE A 261 21.11 -0.70 -7.88
N GLY A 262 22.35 -1.04 -8.23
CA GLY A 262 22.92 -0.70 -9.53
C GLY A 262 22.23 -1.43 -10.67
N GLY A 263 22.12 -2.75 -10.59
CA GLY A 263 21.44 -3.59 -11.58
C GLY A 263 19.92 -3.33 -11.59
N GLY A 264 19.29 -3.30 -10.41
CA GLY A 264 17.88 -3.00 -10.28
C GLY A 264 17.52 -1.62 -10.81
N GLY A 265 18.31 -0.59 -10.49
CA GLY A 265 18.16 0.77 -11.02
C GLY A 265 18.29 0.85 -12.54
N ALA A 266 19.27 0.15 -13.12
CA ALA A 266 19.43 0.07 -14.57
C ALA A 266 18.24 -0.61 -15.25
N LEU A 267 17.75 -1.73 -14.69
CA LEU A 267 16.57 -2.43 -15.21
C LEU A 267 15.31 -1.56 -15.09
N LEU A 268 15.13 -0.83 -13.99
CA LEU A 268 14.01 0.11 -13.85
C LEU A 268 14.12 1.27 -14.84
N ALA A 269 15.30 1.79 -15.12
CA ALA A 269 15.47 2.81 -16.15
C ALA A 269 15.05 2.29 -17.53
N ILE A 270 15.44 1.06 -17.88
CA ILE A 270 14.98 0.40 -19.14
C ILE A 270 13.47 0.22 -19.11
N PHE A 271 12.89 -0.27 -18.02
CA PHE A 271 11.43 -0.41 -17.85
C PHE A 271 10.71 0.92 -18.09
N LEU A 272 11.13 2.01 -17.46
CA LEU A 272 10.50 3.32 -17.62
C LEU A 272 10.62 3.86 -19.06
N ILE A 273 11.73 3.58 -19.74
CA ILE A 273 11.92 3.92 -21.17
C ILE A 273 10.94 3.10 -22.02
N CYS A 274 10.84 1.79 -21.82
CA CYS A 274 9.89 0.93 -22.52
C CYS A 274 8.45 1.45 -22.31
N GLU A 275 8.03 1.68 -21.07
CA GLU A 275 6.69 2.17 -20.74
C GLU A 275 6.38 3.56 -21.35
N TRP A 276 7.40 4.42 -21.49
CA TRP A 276 7.21 5.74 -22.08
C TRP A 276 6.87 5.69 -23.56
N PHE A 277 7.50 4.80 -24.32
CA PHE A 277 7.36 4.72 -25.78
C PHE A 277 6.38 3.65 -26.25
N HIS A 278 5.99 2.70 -25.36
CA HIS A 278 5.11 1.62 -25.76
C HIS A 278 3.66 2.10 -25.99
N PRO A 279 2.96 1.65 -27.07
CA PRO A 279 1.59 2.09 -27.38
C PRO A 279 0.54 1.62 -26.37
N MET A 280 0.79 0.50 -25.69
CA MET A 280 -0.10 -0.06 -24.65
C MET A 280 0.68 -0.36 -23.36
N PRO A 281 1.17 0.67 -22.67
CA PRO A 281 2.01 0.49 -21.48
C PRO A 281 1.24 -0.14 -20.32
N PHE A 282 1.96 -0.84 -19.43
CA PHE A 282 1.42 -1.30 -18.14
C PHE A 282 1.14 -0.10 -17.23
N ILE A 283 2.06 0.87 -17.25
CA ILE A 283 1.99 2.12 -16.49
C ILE A 283 2.04 3.31 -17.44
N LYS A 284 1.00 4.13 -17.45
CA LYS A 284 0.97 5.34 -18.28
C LYS A 284 1.68 6.50 -17.57
N LEU A 285 3.00 6.61 -17.74
CA LEU A 285 3.84 7.63 -17.09
C LEU A 285 3.45 9.07 -17.45
N GLN A 286 2.88 9.28 -18.66
CA GLN A 286 2.39 10.60 -19.10
C GLN A 286 1.32 11.20 -18.17
N LEU A 287 0.64 10.36 -17.37
CA LEU A 287 -0.32 10.84 -16.38
C LEU A 287 0.34 11.70 -15.27
N LEU A 288 1.63 11.50 -15.01
CA LEU A 288 2.39 12.27 -14.02
C LEU A 288 2.55 13.75 -14.38
N HIS A 289 2.36 14.14 -15.65
CA HIS A 289 2.34 15.54 -16.05
C HIS A 289 1.14 16.32 -15.49
N ARG A 290 0.07 15.63 -15.11
CA ARG A 290 -1.05 16.28 -14.41
C ARG A 290 -0.60 16.66 -13.00
N ARG A 291 -0.61 17.97 -12.68
CA ARG A 291 -0.09 18.52 -11.42
C ARG A 291 -0.57 17.77 -10.17
N ASN A 292 -1.87 17.47 -10.08
CA ASN A 292 -2.41 16.74 -8.93
C ASN A 292 -1.95 15.28 -8.85
N LEU A 293 -1.63 14.64 -9.99
CA LEU A 293 -1.08 13.28 -9.98
C LEU A 293 0.41 13.29 -9.66
N GLY A 294 1.23 14.09 -10.37
CA GLY A 294 2.68 14.09 -10.16
C GLY A 294 3.06 14.57 -8.75
N LEU A 295 2.59 15.76 -8.36
CA LEU A 295 2.84 16.27 -7.01
C LEU A 295 2.15 15.42 -5.94
N GLY A 296 0.91 14.96 -6.21
CA GLY A 296 0.16 14.09 -5.29
C GLY A 296 0.89 12.78 -5.02
N PHE A 297 1.53 12.17 -6.01
CA PHE A 297 2.30 10.93 -5.80
C PHE A 297 3.60 11.16 -5.03
N THR A 298 4.26 12.30 -5.23
CA THR A 298 5.42 12.68 -4.41
C THR A 298 5.02 12.84 -2.94
N VAL A 299 3.93 13.57 -2.69
CA VAL A 299 3.37 13.72 -1.34
C VAL A 299 2.91 12.39 -0.78
N PHE A 300 2.38 11.49 -1.63
CA PHE A 300 1.93 10.15 -1.22
C PHE A 300 3.07 9.31 -0.66
N VAL A 301 4.21 9.26 -1.35
CA VAL A 301 5.39 8.53 -0.86
C VAL A 301 5.87 9.12 0.48
N GLY A 302 6.00 10.45 0.58
CA GLY A 302 6.36 11.11 1.85
C GLY A 302 5.36 10.82 2.98
N MET A 303 4.05 10.84 2.69
CA MET A 303 3.01 10.49 3.66
C MET A 303 3.15 9.03 4.15
N LEU A 304 3.45 8.09 3.25
CA LEU A 304 3.63 6.68 3.65
C LEU A 304 4.80 6.50 4.62
N VAL A 305 5.89 7.26 4.42
CA VAL A 305 7.01 7.30 5.38
C VAL A 305 6.54 7.84 6.74
N VAL A 306 5.79 8.93 6.73
CA VAL A 306 5.25 9.53 7.96
C VAL A 306 4.31 8.59 8.71
N LEU A 307 3.49 7.80 8.00
CA LEU A 307 2.57 6.84 8.63
C LEU A 307 3.26 5.74 9.44
N LEU A 308 4.55 5.48 9.22
CA LEU A 308 5.34 4.54 10.01
C LEU A 308 5.49 4.96 11.47
N SER A 309 5.33 6.26 11.78
CA SER A 309 5.33 6.76 13.15
C SER A 309 4.21 6.17 14.02
N GLY A 310 3.09 5.79 13.43
CA GLY A 310 1.98 5.18 14.17
C GLY A 310 2.06 3.65 14.30
N SER A 311 2.93 2.98 13.56
CA SER A 311 3.00 1.50 13.55
C SER A 311 4.41 0.97 13.83
N LEU A 312 5.43 1.46 13.12
CA LEU A 312 6.80 0.93 13.21
C LEU A 312 7.46 1.37 14.52
N LEU A 313 7.49 2.68 14.81
CA LEU A 313 8.21 3.20 15.97
C LEU A 313 7.69 2.66 17.31
N PRO A 314 6.36 2.61 17.57
CA PRO A 314 5.87 2.00 18.82
C PRO A 314 6.19 0.50 18.93
N ALA A 315 6.11 -0.23 17.79
CA ALA A 315 6.39 -1.66 17.79
C ALA A 315 7.88 -1.95 18.04
N ASP A 316 8.78 -1.20 17.38
CA ASP A 316 10.22 -1.33 17.59
C ASP A 316 10.59 -0.99 19.05
N TYR A 317 10.04 0.11 19.58
CA TYR A 317 10.29 0.50 20.97
C TYR A 317 9.86 -0.61 21.95
N LEU A 318 8.62 -1.06 21.88
CA LEU A 318 8.11 -2.07 22.82
C LEU A 318 8.79 -3.43 22.65
N GLY A 319 9.14 -3.78 21.41
CA GLY A 319 9.86 -5.02 21.13
C GLY A 319 11.28 -5.04 21.69
N HIS A 320 12.02 -3.94 21.58
CA HIS A 320 13.41 -3.86 22.07
C HIS A 320 13.53 -3.47 23.53
N ALA A 321 12.77 -2.45 23.99
CA ALA A 321 12.89 -1.96 25.37
C ALA A 321 12.24 -2.91 26.40
N TRP A 322 11.13 -3.54 26.04
CA TRP A 322 10.35 -4.38 26.97
C TRP A 322 10.24 -5.84 26.54
N HIS A 323 10.83 -6.22 25.41
CA HIS A 323 10.71 -7.57 24.83
C HIS A 323 9.26 -8.04 24.67
N PHE A 324 8.36 -7.10 24.35
CA PHE A 324 6.95 -7.41 24.16
C PHE A 324 6.75 -8.34 22.98
N ARG A 325 5.90 -9.35 23.19
CA ARG A 325 5.44 -10.24 22.14
C ARG A 325 4.30 -9.60 21.34
N THR A 326 4.04 -10.17 20.19
CA THR A 326 2.98 -9.71 19.26
C THR A 326 1.62 -9.43 19.94
N PRO A 327 1.12 -10.28 20.89
CA PRO A 327 -0.16 -10.02 21.57
C PRO A 327 -0.18 -8.72 22.38
N GLN A 328 0.91 -8.44 23.07
CA GLN A 328 1.03 -7.25 23.92
C GLN A 328 1.06 -5.96 23.09
N MET A 329 1.64 -6.00 21.90
CA MET A 329 1.71 -4.87 20.96
C MET A 329 0.43 -4.68 20.15
N ALA A 330 -0.43 -5.70 20.04
CA ALA A 330 -1.64 -5.67 19.23
C ALA A 330 -2.62 -4.54 19.61
N VAL A 331 -2.66 -4.18 20.89
CA VAL A 331 -3.52 -3.10 21.40
C VAL A 331 -3.21 -1.76 20.72
N ILE A 332 -1.93 -1.46 20.47
CA ILE A 332 -1.51 -0.21 19.80
C ILE A 332 -2.08 -0.13 18.38
N GLY A 333 -1.96 -1.20 17.61
CA GLY A 333 -2.53 -1.27 16.27
C GLY A 333 -4.07 -1.12 16.28
N LEU A 334 -4.75 -1.78 17.23
CA LEU A 334 -6.21 -1.71 17.32
C LEU A 334 -6.73 -0.30 17.67
N GLN A 335 -5.99 0.48 18.46
CA GLN A 335 -6.35 1.88 18.77
C GLN A 335 -6.44 2.76 17.51
N VAL A 336 -5.64 2.49 16.50
CA VAL A 336 -5.71 3.17 15.19
C VAL A 336 -6.66 2.46 14.25
N GLY A 337 -6.59 1.14 14.17
CA GLY A 337 -7.32 0.35 13.18
C GLY A 337 -8.83 0.36 13.37
N LEU A 338 -9.33 0.09 14.58
CA LEU A 338 -10.77 -0.01 14.83
C LEU A 338 -11.55 1.28 14.53
N PRO A 339 -11.07 2.48 14.91
CA PRO A 339 -11.78 3.71 14.58
C PRO A 339 -11.93 3.96 13.07
N GLN A 340 -11.12 3.33 12.21
CA GLN A 340 -11.18 3.52 10.75
C GLN A 340 -12.53 3.11 10.16
N PHE A 341 -13.24 2.15 10.76
CA PHE A 341 -14.59 1.77 10.31
C PHE A 341 -15.60 2.92 10.39
N VAL A 342 -15.41 3.84 11.33
CA VAL A 342 -16.28 5.01 11.50
C VAL A 342 -15.66 6.23 10.85
N LEU A 343 -14.36 6.47 11.09
CA LEU A 343 -13.68 7.68 10.61
C LEU A 343 -13.49 7.69 9.10
N GLY A 344 -13.26 6.54 8.45
CA GLY A 344 -13.15 6.46 7.00
C GLY A 344 -14.41 6.94 6.29
N PRO A 345 -15.59 6.35 6.55
CA PRO A 345 -16.86 6.85 6.03
C PRO A 345 -17.17 8.30 6.43
N ALA A 346 -16.83 8.73 7.65
CA ALA A 346 -17.06 10.09 8.12
C ALA A 346 -16.24 11.12 7.32
N VAL A 347 -14.96 10.85 7.06
CA VAL A 347 -14.12 11.71 6.21
C VAL A 347 -14.64 11.73 4.77
N SER A 348 -15.06 10.59 4.23
CA SER A 348 -15.67 10.54 2.89
C SER A 348 -16.94 11.39 2.83
N TRP A 349 -17.81 11.30 3.83
CA TRP A 349 -19.00 12.14 3.93
C TRP A 349 -18.64 13.62 4.02
N LEU A 350 -17.60 13.97 4.79
CA LEU A 350 -17.12 15.34 4.91
C LEU A 350 -16.68 15.91 3.55
N LEU A 351 -15.95 15.13 2.75
CA LEU A 351 -15.47 15.53 1.43
C LEU A 351 -16.57 15.70 0.38
N TYR A 352 -17.79 15.19 0.60
CA TYR A 352 -18.96 15.51 -0.23
C TYR A 352 -19.58 16.88 0.06
N LYS A 353 -19.18 17.56 1.15
CA LYS A 353 -19.71 18.89 1.48
C LYS A 353 -19.08 19.95 0.60
N LYS A 354 -19.90 20.79 -0.05
CA LYS A 354 -19.45 21.83 -0.99
C LYS A 354 -18.55 22.91 -0.36
N TRP A 355 -18.63 23.09 0.96
CA TRP A 355 -17.83 24.08 1.71
C TRP A 355 -16.49 23.53 2.19
N VAL A 356 -16.23 22.21 1.98
CA VAL A 356 -15.00 21.55 2.40
C VAL A 356 -14.03 21.46 1.24
N ASP A 357 -12.82 21.97 1.44
CA ASP A 357 -11.71 21.77 0.51
C ASP A 357 -10.87 20.55 0.96
N ALA A 358 -10.73 19.59 0.07
CA ALA A 358 -9.97 18.38 0.34
C ALA A 358 -8.49 18.64 0.69
N ARG A 359 -7.90 19.72 0.19
CA ARG A 359 -6.53 20.12 0.52
C ARG A 359 -6.39 20.49 1.99
N HIS A 360 -7.38 21.21 2.55
CA HIS A 360 -7.39 21.56 3.97
C HIS A 360 -7.62 20.32 4.85
N VAL A 361 -8.51 19.42 4.45
CA VAL A 361 -8.71 18.14 5.17
C VAL A 361 -7.41 17.34 5.19
N PHE A 362 -6.70 17.26 4.07
CA PHE A 362 -5.41 16.60 3.98
C PHE A 362 -4.37 17.29 4.88
N ALA A 363 -4.24 18.61 4.79
CA ALA A 363 -3.30 19.37 5.60
C ALA A 363 -3.55 19.21 7.11
N ILE A 364 -4.83 19.27 7.54
CA ILE A 364 -5.21 19.00 8.94
C ILE A 364 -4.82 17.57 9.35
N GLY A 365 -5.06 16.57 8.47
CA GLY A 365 -4.62 15.20 8.70
C GLY A 365 -3.11 15.08 8.97
N LEU A 366 -2.28 15.75 8.15
CA LEU A 366 -0.83 15.76 8.34
C LEU A 366 -0.41 16.50 9.62
N VAL A 367 -1.08 17.60 9.97
CA VAL A 367 -0.82 18.34 11.22
C VAL A 367 -1.18 17.47 12.44
N LEU A 368 -2.28 16.71 12.40
CA LEU A 368 -2.63 15.77 13.46
C LEU A 368 -1.57 14.66 13.62
N ILE A 369 -1.07 14.14 12.50
CA ILE A 369 0.02 13.15 12.52
C ILE A 369 1.31 13.78 13.05
N ALA A 370 1.64 15.02 12.69
CA ALA A 370 2.79 15.73 13.24
C ALA A 370 2.66 15.95 14.76
N ALA A 371 1.45 16.28 15.23
CA ALA A 371 1.17 16.39 16.66
C ALA A 371 1.29 15.04 17.38
N ALA A 372 0.86 13.94 16.73
CA ALA A 372 1.08 12.58 17.22
C ALA A 372 2.58 12.25 17.35
N CYS A 373 3.36 12.62 16.34
CA CYS A 373 4.82 12.47 16.36
C CYS A 373 5.45 13.31 17.49
N TRP A 374 5.00 14.54 17.68
CA TRP A 374 5.49 15.37 18.78
C TRP A 374 5.13 14.79 20.15
N ALA A 375 3.94 14.20 20.31
CA ALA A 375 3.58 13.48 21.53
C ALA A 375 4.47 12.25 21.72
N GLY A 376 4.70 11.46 20.67
CA GLY A 376 5.56 10.28 20.68
C GLY A 376 7.04 10.60 20.94
N SER A 377 7.54 11.78 20.53
CA SER A 377 8.94 12.17 20.78
C SER A 377 9.29 12.40 22.26
N ARG A 378 8.28 12.46 23.13
CA ARG A 378 8.47 12.56 24.58
C ARG A 378 8.64 11.21 25.27
N ILE A 379 8.92 10.18 24.48
CA ILE A 379 9.11 8.81 24.97
C ILE A 379 10.21 8.75 26.02
N THR A 380 9.95 7.99 27.08
CA THR A 380 10.91 7.69 28.16
C THR A 380 11.09 6.17 28.27
N PRO A 381 12.14 5.67 28.93
CA PRO A 381 12.34 4.22 29.12
C PRO A 381 11.20 3.50 29.84
N GLU A 382 10.32 4.23 30.50
CA GLU A 382 9.22 3.70 31.32
C GLU A 382 7.91 3.54 30.54
N TRP A 383 7.84 4.05 29.28
CA TRP A 383 6.64 3.98 28.49
C TRP A 383 6.23 2.54 28.19
N MET A 384 4.97 2.26 28.37
CA MET A 384 4.30 1.02 27.97
C MET A 384 3.22 1.32 26.90
N THR A 385 2.26 0.44 26.73
CA THR A 385 1.19 0.61 25.71
C THR A 385 0.24 1.77 26.01
N ALA A 386 0.02 2.10 27.28
CA ALA A 386 -0.92 3.12 27.71
C ALA A 386 -0.48 4.56 27.34
N GLU A 387 0.82 4.83 27.45
CA GLU A 387 1.39 6.16 27.20
C GLU A 387 1.31 6.54 25.71
N PHE A 388 1.24 5.57 24.82
CA PHE A 388 1.02 5.81 23.40
C PHE A 388 -0.40 6.23 23.04
N ALA A 389 -1.39 6.12 23.94
CA ALA A 389 -2.80 6.33 23.64
C ALA A 389 -3.10 7.68 22.98
N LEU A 390 -2.47 8.78 23.45
CA LEU A 390 -2.65 10.11 22.87
C LEU A 390 -2.12 10.16 21.42
N ALA A 391 -0.90 9.64 21.19
CA ALA A 391 -0.31 9.63 19.87
C ALA A 391 -1.14 8.76 18.90
N GLN A 392 -1.61 7.58 19.36
CA GLN A 392 -2.45 6.69 18.56
C GLN A 392 -3.84 7.28 18.28
N ALA A 393 -4.44 8.00 19.23
CA ALA A 393 -5.70 8.71 18.98
C ALA A 393 -5.54 9.78 17.89
N LEU A 394 -4.46 10.58 17.93
CA LEU A 394 -4.16 11.56 16.90
C LEU A 394 -3.91 10.91 15.53
N HIS A 395 -3.23 9.77 15.49
CA HIS A 395 -3.07 8.96 14.27
C HIS A 395 -4.41 8.42 13.75
N ALA A 396 -5.29 7.95 14.63
CA ALA A 396 -6.60 7.42 14.25
C ALA A 396 -7.45 8.46 13.49
N PHE A 397 -7.38 9.74 13.85
CA PHE A 397 -8.03 10.83 13.13
C PHE A 397 -7.21 11.31 11.92
N GLY A 398 -5.91 11.49 12.07
CA GLY A 398 -5.04 12.05 11.04
C GLY A 398 -4.90 11.16 9.80
N GLN A 399 -4.75 9.86 9.98
CA GLN A 399 -4.53 8.91 8.88
C GLN A 399 -5.67 8.90 7.84
N PRO A 400 -6.96 8.72 8.19
CA PRO A 400 -8.02 8.70 7.20
C PRO A 400 -8.20 10.07 6.53
N MET A 401 -8.00 11.18 7.27
CA MET A 401 -8.06 12.53 6.69
C MET A 401 -6.97 12.73 5.63
N ALA A 402 -5.75 12.27 5.89
CA ALA A 402 -4.65 12.37 4.94
C ALA A 402 -4.86 11.43 3.73
N VAL A 403 -5.09 10.13 3.97
CA VAL A 403 -5.12 9.11 2.91
C VAL A 403 -6.34 9.30 1.98
N ILE A 404 -7.54 9.50 2.53
CA ILE A 404 -8.76 9.59 1.72
C ILE A 404 -8.80 10.91 0.93
N ALA A 405 -8.37 12.02 1.54
CA ALA A 405 -8.29 13.30 0.85
C ALA A 405 -7.27 13.27 -0.29
N LEU A 406 -6.10 12.66 -0.09
CA LEU A 406 -5.12 12.46 -1.14
C LEU A 406 -5.68 11.62 -2.30
N LEU A 407 -6.29 10.46 -1.99
CA LEU A 407 -6.90 9.60 -3.00
C LEU A 407 -7.98 10.34 -3.79
N PHE A 408 -8.80 11.16 -3.13
CA PHE A 408 -9.78 12.01 -3.81
C PHE A 408 -9.12 12.99 -4.76
N LEU A 409 -8.11 13.75 -4.30
CA LEU A 409 -7.40 14.74 -5.12
C LEU A 409 -6.67 14.11 -6.32
N ALA A 410 -6.07 12.93 -6.12
CA ALA A 410 -5.38 12.21 -7.19
C ALA A 410 -6.35 11.58 -8.21
N THR A 411 -7.44 10.94 -7.74
CA THR A 411 -8.33 10.20 -8.63
C THR A 411 -9.38 11.06 -9.32
N SER A 412 -9.69 12.25 -8.80
CA SER A 412 -10.69 13.14 -9.39
C SER A 412 -10.28 13.73 -10.76
N VAL A 413 -8.98 13.74 -11.05
CA VAL A 413 -8.45 14.19 -12.35
C VAL A 413 -8.28 13.04 -13.36
N VAL A 414 -8.69 11.82 -12.98
CA VAL A 414 -8.53 10.59 -13.75
C VAL A 414 -9.79 10.28 -14.54
N GLN A 415 -9.64 9.99 -15.83
CA GLN A 415 -10.75 9.53 -16.65
C GLN A 415 -11.11 8.07 -16.29
N PRO A 416 -12.39 7.65 -16.46
CA PRO A 416 -12.81 6.28 -16.12
C PRO A 416 -11.98 5.17 -16.80
N MET A 417 -11.52 5.42 -18.03
CA MET A 417 -10.69 4.49 -18.79
C MET A 417 -9.23 4.41 -18.29
N GLU A 418 -8.76 5.42 -17.57
CA GLU A 418 -7.40 5.50 -17.00
C GLU A 418 -7.33 4.91 -15.59
N GLY A 419 -8.49 4.64 -14.98
CA GLY A 419 -8.59 4.12 -13.61
C GLY A 419 -7.69 2.92 -13.30
N PRO A 420 -7.65 1.89 -14.16
CA PRO A 420 -6.78 0.73 -13.94
C PRO A 420 -5.29 1.08 -13.94
N GLN A 421 -4.82 1.95 -14.85
CA GLN A 421 -3.40 2.36 -14.90
C GLN A 421 -3.02 3.17 -13.65
N VAL A 422 -3.89 4.10 -13.23
CA VAL A 422 -3.67 4.87 -11.99
C VAL A 422 -3.65 3.95 -10.77
N SER A 423 -4.51 2.94 -10.74
CA SER A 423 -4.49 1.92 -9.68
C SER A 423 -3.15 1.18 -9.60
N GLY A 424 -2.59 0.78 -10.74
CA GLY A 424 -1.26 0.18 -10.81
C GLY A 424 -0.19 1.10 -10.22
N ILE A 425 -0.13 2.36 -10.65
CA ILE A 425 0.84 3.36 -10.18
C ILE A 425 0.70 3.57 -8.66
N VAL A 426 -0.51 3.85 -8.18
CA VAL A 426 -0.75 4.14 -6.75
C VAL A 426 -0.32 2.97 -5.87
N ASN A 427 -0.63 1.74 -6.26
CA ASN A 427 -0.27 0.56 -5.46
C ASN A 427 1.23 0.25 -5.52
N THR A 428 1.87 0.43 -6.67
CA THR A 428 3.34 0.30 -6.79
C THR A 428 4.04 1.33 -5.91
N LEU A 429 3.61 2.60 -5.96
CA LEU A 429 4.16 3.65 -5.10
C LEU A 429 3.86 3.39 -3.62
N ARG A 430 2.71 2.78 -3.29
CA ARG A 430 2.38 2.40 -1.93
C ARG A 430 3.34 1.35 -1.38
N ALA A 431 3.54 0.25 -2.11
CA ALA A 431 4.46 -0.80 -1.70
C ALA A 431 5.91 -0.30 -1.63
N PHE A 432 6.35 0.40 -2.69
CA PHE A 432 7.66 1.02 -2.72
C PHE A 432 7.86 2.02 -1.56
N GLY A 433 6.91 2.93 -1.35
CA GLY A 433 6.99 3.95 -0.30
C GLY A 433 7.03 3.35 1.11
N THR A 434 6.32 2.24 1.35
CA THR A 434 6.37 1.52 2.63
C THR A 434 7.74 0.85 2.83
N MET A 435 8.29 0.18 1.81
CA MET A 435 9.62 -0.44 1.90
C MET A 435 10.73 0.60 2.03
N PHE A 436 10.68 1.64 1.20
CA PHE A 436 11.63 2.76 1.24
C PHE A 436 11.56 3.49 2.58
N GLY A 437 10.35 3.75 3.09
CA GLY A 437 10.15 4.36 4.40
C GLY A 437 10.71 3.51 5.53
N GLY A 438 10.46 2.20 5.51
CA GLY A 438 11.03 1.26 6.49
C GLY A 438 12.56 1.27 6.48
N ALA A 439 13.16 1.23 5.29
CA ALA A 439 14.61 1.31 5.10
C ALA A 439 15.19 2.65 5.61
N LEU A 440 14.52 3.76 5.26
CA LEU A 440 14.94 5.10 5.68
C LEU A 440 14.86 5.29 7.20
N VAL A 441 13.74 4.87 7.81
CA VAL A 441 13.55 4.97 9.26
C VAL A 441 14.50 4.04 9.99
N GLY A 442 14.67 2.78 9.54
CA GLY A 442 15.63 1.85 10.13
C GLY A 442 17.05 2.42 10.14
N ARG A 443 17.50 2.98 8.98
CA ARG A 443 18.82 3.63 8.91
C ARG A 443 18.94 4.86 9.80
N LEU A 444 17.89 5.67 9.88
CA LEU A 444 17.85 6.83 10.76
C LEU A 444 18.03 6.40 12.23
N LEU A 445 17.26 5.38 12.66
CA LEU A 445 17.33 4.87 14.03
C LEU A 445 18.74 4.32 14.35
N ALA A 446 19.30 3.48 13.48
CA ALA A 446 20.64 2.91 13.68
C ALA A 446 21.73 3.99 13.79
N VAL A 447 21.72 5.01 12.92
CA VAL A 447 22.67 6.12 12.98
C VAL A 447 22.50 6.95 14.25
N ARG A 448 21.25 7.25 14.63
CA ARG A 448 20.95 8.05 15.85
C ARG A 448 21.29 7.29 17.12
N GLU A 449 20.98 5.99 17.16
CA GLU A 449 21.35 5.12 18.28
C GLU A 449 22.87 5.09 18.50
N ALA A 450 23.64 4.83 17.44
CA ALA A 450 25.10 4.87 17.50
C ALA A 450 25.64 6.24 17.95
N THR A 451 25.01 7.33 17.49
CA THR A 451 25.39 8.69 17.87
C THR A 451 25.15 8.93 19.37
N HIS A 452 23.96 8.58 19.86
CA HIS A 452 23.60 8.74 21.26
C HIS A 452 24.44 7.83 22.16
N ALA A 453 24.70 6.58 21.75
CA ALA A 453 25.55 5.66 22.47
C ALA A 453 26.97 6.24 22.67
N ASN A 454 27.57 6.79 21.63
CA ASN A 454 28.89 7.42 21.74
C ASN A 454 28.91 8.63 22.69
N VAL A 455 27.89 9.51 22.62
CA VAL A 455 27.79 10.68 23.51
C VAL A 455 27.61 10.25 24.97
N LEU A 456 26.77 9.23 25.23
CA LEU A 456 26.54 8.71 26.57
C LEU A 456 27.79 8.00 27.13
N LEU A 457 28.52 7.25 26.29
CA LEU A 457 29.77 6.61 26.68
C LEU A 457 30.87 7.62 27.02
N ASP A 458 30.99 8.70 26.26
CA ASP A 458 31.92 9.80 26.57
C ASP A 458 31.57 10.47 27.90
N GLY A 459 30.29 10.69 28.15
CA GLY A 459 29.79 11.19 29.44
C GLY A 459 30.13 10.26 30.60
N ALA A 460 29.88 8.95 30.46
CA ALA A 460 30.21 7.93 31.45
C ALA A 460 31.72 7.81 31.68
N ALA A 461 32.53 7.88 30.62
CA ALA A 461 34.00 7.87 30.75
C ALA A 461 34.54 9.09 31.51
N ASN A 462 33.94 10.27 31.31
CA ASN A 462 34.31 11.49 32.04
C ASN A 462 33.93 11.38 33.53
N MET A 463 32.75 10.83 33.86
CA MET A 463 32.34 10.56 35.25
C MET A 463 33.27 9.55 35.92
N ARG A 464 33.70 8.50 35.20
CA ARG A 464 34.64 7.50 35.70
C ARG A 464 35.99 8.11 36.08
N ARG A 465 36.50 9.05 35.29
CA ARG A 465 37.75 9.76 35.62
C ARG A 465 37.64 10.51 36.97
N SER A 466 36.44 10.97 37.32
CA SER A 466 36.20 11.68 38.57
C SER A 466 35.89 10.76 39.74
N ALA A 467 35.31 9.56 39.51
CA ALA A 467 34.80 8.65 40.57
C ALA A 467 35.77 7.50 40.96
N GLY A 468 36.88 7.29 40.22
CA GLY A 468 37.82 6.19 40.46
C GLY A 468 37.48 4.88 39.73
N ALA A 469 38.13 3.77 40.11
CA ALA A 469 37.96 2.48 39.43
C ALA A 469 36.55 1.91 39.60
N VAL A 470 35.87 1.60 38.48
CA VAL A 470 34.56 0.94 38.47
C VAL A 470 34.76 -0.57 38.36
N PRO A 471 34.09 -1.40 39.17
CA PRO A 471 34.13 -2.86 39.07
C PRO A 471 33.69 -3.35 37.67
N PRO A 472 34.23 -4.49 37.15
CA PRO A 472 33.86 -5.03 35.86
C PRO A 472 32.34 -5.27 35.68
N ASP A 473 31.67 -5.74 36.74
CA ASP A 473 30.23 -6.00 36.75
C ASP A 473 29.40 -4.71 36.54
N ALA A 474 29.85 -3.61 37.18
CA ALA A 474 29.21 -2.31 37.00
C ALA A 474 29.46 -1.71 35.58
N LEU A 475 30.49 -2.16 34.85
CA LEU A 475 30.73 -1.75 33.47
C LEU A 475 29.70 -2.39 32.51
N ALA A 476 29.33 -3.65 32.74
CA ALA A 476 28.28 -4.32 31.99
C ALA A 476 26.93 -3.61 32.15
N ASP A 477 26.57 -3.31 33.42
CA ASP A 477 25.33 -2.56 33.73
C ASP A 477 25.32 -1.16 33.10
N VAL A 478 26.44 -0.47 33.06
CA VAL A 478 26.55 0.85 32.42
C VAL A 478 26.39 0.71 30.89
N ALA A 479 26.99 -0.30 30.28
CA ALA A 479 26.88 -0.55 28.84
C ALA A 479 25.41 -0.85 28.46
N ASP A 480 24.73 -1.69 29.21
CA ASP A 480 23.32 -2.02 28.98
C ASP A 480 22.41 -0.78 29.13
N ARG A 481 22.63 0.01 30.19
CA ARG A 481 21.87 1.26 30.36
C ARG A 481 22.13 2.28 29.25
N VAL A 482 23.37 2.41 28.81
CA VAL A 482 23.75 3.30 27.71
C VAL A 482 23.08 2.84 26.42
N SER A 483 23.14 1.55 26.08
CA SER A 483 22.50 0.98 24.90
C SER A 483 21.00 1.21 24.93
N HIS A 484 20.34 0.86 26.05
CA HIS A 484 18.91 1.05 26.22
C HIS A 484 18.50 2.53 26.09
N GLN A 485 19.21 3.44 26.74
CA GLN A 485 18.93 4.87 26.68
C GLN A 485 19.19 5.46 25.28
N ALA A 486 20.27 5.04 24.62
CA ALA A 486 20.58 5.46 23.25
C ALA A 486 19.48 5.03 22.27
N PHE A 487 18.97 3.81 22.43
CA PHE A 487 17.85 3.30 21.63
C PHE A 487 16.58 4.14 21.87
N VAL A 488 16.19 4.44 23.11
CA VAL A 488 15.02 5.27 23.42
C VAL A 488 15.14 6.67 22.79
N LEU A 489 16.33 7.29 22.89
CA LEU A 489 16.60 8.59 22.27
C LEU A 489 16.53 8.53 20.73
N SER A 490 16.98 7.43 20.13
CA SER A 490 16.87 7.25 18.67
C SER A 490 15.41 7.18 18.22
N ILE A 491 14.54 6.51 18.97
CA ILE A 491 13.09 6.48 18.71
C ILE A 491 12.47 7.88 18.82
N ALA A 492 12.86 8.66 19.86
CA ALA A 492 12.40 10.04 20.01
C ALA A 492 12.79 10.90 18.79
N ASP A 493 14.04 10.77 18.33
CA ASP A 493 14.53 11.46 17.12
C ASP A 493 13.78 10.98 15.86
N GLY A 494 13.46 9.69 15.75
CA GLY A 494 12.63 9.14 14.69
C GLY A 494 11.26 9.81 14.64
N TYR A 495 10.59 9.94 15.78
CA TYR A 495 9.33 10.68 15.86
C TYR A 495 9.48 12.15 15.44
N LEU A 496 10.50 12.86 15.91
CA LEU A 496 10.74 14.25 15.52
C LEU A 496 10.99 14.38 14.02
N ALA A 497 11.81 13.52 13.44
CA ALA A 497 12.10 13.54 12.00
C ALA A 497 10.83 13.31 11.16
N LEU A 498 10.01 12.31 11.53
CA LEU A 498 8.76 12.03 10.83
C LEU A 498 7.72 13.14 11.03
N GLY A 499 7.66 13.76 12.22
CA GLY A 499 6.82 14.92 12.49
C GLY A 499 7.22 16.14 11.63
N MET A 500 8.53 16.42 11.52
CA MET A 500 9.05 17.46 10.63
C MET A 500 8.74 17.17 9.16
N LEU A 501 8.88 15.94 8.72
CA LEU A 501 8.49 15.52 7.37
C LEU A 501 7.00 15.75 7.14
N ALA A 502 6.13 15.38 8.08
CA ALA A 502 4.69 15.61 7.98
C ALA A 502 4.38 17.10 7.80
N LEU A 503 5.00 17.99 8.58
CA LEU A 503 4.84 19.45 8.45
C LEU A 503 5.40 19.96 7.11
N ALA A 504 6.53 19.44 6.64
CA ALA A 504 7.12 19.82 5.36
C ALA A 504 6.22 19.44 4.16
N LEU A 505 5.39 18.40 4.29
CA LEU A 505 4.42 18.02 3.26
C LEU A 505 3.22 18.97 3.19
N VAL A 506 2.87 19.70 4.26
CA VAL A 506 1.69 20.60 4.31
C VAL A 506 1.70 21.65 3.19
N PRO A 507 2.76 22.46 2.99
CA PRO A 507 2.78 23.44 1.91
C PRO A 507 2.68 22.80 0.52
N LEU A 508 3.25 21.61 0.32
CA LEU A 508 3.11 20.85 -0.93
C LEU A 508 1.66 20.45 -1.19
N VAL A 509 0.96 19.99 -0.15
CA VAL A 509 -0.48 19.66 -0.23
C VAL A 509 -1.32 20.87 -0.57
N LEU A 510 -1.08 22.00 0.08
CA LEU A 510 -1.82 23.25 -0.17
C LEU A 510 -1.55 23.80 -1.59
N SER A 511 -0.43 23.45 -2.21
CA SER A 511 -0.09 23.81 -3.59
C SER A 511 -0.81 22.96 -4.65
N LEU A 512 -1.49 21.85 -4.28
CA LEU A 512 -2.31 21.07 -5.20
C LEU A 512 -3.46 21.91 -5.77
N GLN A 513 -3.94 21.55 -6.97
CA GLN A 513 -5.08 22.24 -7.57
C GLN A 513 -6.36 21.91 -6.80
N TYR A 514 -7.18 22.93 -6.57
CA TYR A 514 -8.50 22.77 -5.99
C TYR A 514 -9.40 21.89 -6.87
N ILE A 515 -10.09 20.97 -6.24
CA ILE A 515 -11.11 20.11 -6.87
C ILE A 515 -12.42 20.31 -6.10
N ALA A 516 -13.45 20.72 -6.84
CA ALA A 516 -14.78 20.89 -6.26
C ALA A 516 -15.34 19.53 -5.77
N ALA A 517 -16.12 19.57 -4.70
CA ALA A 517 -16.83 18.39 -4.21
C ALA A 517 -17.70 17.75 -5.32
N PRO A 518 -17.79 16.43 -5.39
CA PRO A 518 -18.62 15.75 -6.39
C PRO A 518 -20.06 16.23 -6.29
N VAL A 519 -20.64 16.67 -7.43
CA VAL A 519 -22.04 17.07 -7.48
C VAL A 519 -22.90 15.81 -7.39
N LEU A 520 -23.64 15.68 -6.31
CA LEU A 520 -24.69 14.66 -6.22
C LEU A 520 -25.77 14.98 -7.28
N PRO A 521 -26.19 14.02 -8.14
CA PRO A 521 -27.31 14.24 -9.02
C PRO A 521 -28.50 14.71 -8.16
N SER A 522 -29.02 15.90 -8.42
CA SER A 522 -30.29 16.33 -7.84
C SER A 522 -31.33 15.31 -8.27
N ALA A 523 -32.18 14.86 -7.34
CA ALA A 523 -33.30 13.99 -7.65
C ALA A 523 -34.04 14.57 -8.87
N PRO A 524 -34.40 13.74 -9.88
CA PRO A 524 -35.11 14.25 -11.05
C PRO A 524 -36.32 15.03 -10.53
N SER A 525 -36.37 16.34 -10.87
CA SER A 525 -37.51 17.16 -10.51
C SER A 525 -38.73 16.53 -11.21
N SER A 526 -39.68 16.05 -10.43
CA SER A 526 -40.94 15.44 -10.90
C SER A 526 -41.88 16.51 -11.47
N LYS A 527 -41.36 17.52 -12.15
CA LYS A 527 -42.16 18.42 -12.97
C LYS A 527 -42.22 17.82 -14.39
N VAL A 528 -43.09 16.82 -14.52
CA VAL A 528 -43.67 16.49 -15.81
C VAL A 528 -44.44 17.74 -16.25
N PRO A 529 -44.15 18.37 -17.36
CA PRO A 529 -44.99 19.45 -17.87
C PRO A 529 -46.38 18.87 -18.14
N PRO A 530 -47.44 19.60 -17.80
CA PRO A 530 -48.80 19.13 -18.05
C PRO A 530 -48.97 18.83 -19.54
N THR A 531 -49.41 17.64 -19.86
CA THR A 531 -49.80 17.24 -21.23
C THR A 531 -50.78 18.26 -21.80
N PRO A 532 -50.56 18.87 -22.98
CA PRO A 532 -51.51 19.78 -23.55
C PRO A 532 -52.84 19.04 -23.80
N ALA A 533 -53.95 19.64 -23.37
CA ALA A 533 -55.27 19.10 -23.56
C ALA A 533 -55.57 18.95 -25.06
N PRO A 534 -56.30 17.90 -25.48
CA PRO A 534 -56.68 17.74 -26.89
C PRO A 534 -57.60 18.86 -27.29
N ILE A 535 -57.19 19.56 -28.37
CA ILE A 535 -58.05 20.56 -29.04
C ILE A 535 -59.22 19.81 -29.66
N LYS A 536 -60.43 20.22 -29.25
CA LYS A 536 -61.69 19.75 -29.85
C LYS A 536 -61.93 20.39 -31.21
#